data_1b396bd4a8916c68724008b403c4c62b
#
_entry.id   1b396bd4a8916c68724008b403c4c62b
#
_cell.length_a   1.000
_cell.length_b   1.000
_cell.length_c   1.000
_cell.angle_alpha   90.00
_cell.angle_beta   90.00
_cell.angle_gamma   90.00
#
_symmetry.space_group_name_H-M   'P 1'
#
loop_
_entity.id
_entity.type
_entity.pdbx_description
1 polymer ?
#
loop_
_entity_poly.entity_id
_entity_poly.type
_entity_poly.pdbx_seq_one_letter_code
_entity_poly.pdbx_strand_id
1 'polypeptide(L)'
;MLNKLKTQSSAASGNLNCMVAVGFFSFGFPAANSLLETWGVFSLIALRNLLGLLFLIGLMAFKVGVGSLNQLPWIKGFWVGFFGFGIGSMLLLLSQSMTNAVTAALAAATMPICAVALEVALDGKRLTLRFLAGVALVVLGSLTASGIQFSDFQFGLGFLIGLCASSLFAWGSRATVKGFLELKPLARTTVTTLGMTGFCAFVFFGALIFKMPGTNIPTPTDNDFILLLIYAWCALGLSQWMWIRGVGQVGIGVASFHLIAAPFYVMLIMLVFGYGWSWLQAIGACILAVGVIMAQSQPKRDSTAKSTHSP
;
A
#
# COMPACT_ATOMS: atom_id res chain seq x y z
N MET A 1 27.45 -7.78 22.61
CA MET A 1 26.18 -7.55 23.30
C MET A 1 25.48 -6.27 22.83
N LEU A 2 26.16 -5.13 22.79
CA LEU A 2 25.62 -3.83 22.34
C LEU A 2 25.06 -3.82 20.89
N ASN A 3 25.70 -4.51 19.93
CA ASN A 3 25.21 -4.61 18.56
C ASN A 3 23.89 -5.43 18.44
N LYS A 4 23.75 -6.49 19.24
CA LYS A 4 22.51 -7.28 19.30
C LYS A 4 21.34 -6.45 19.87
N LEU A 5 21.58 -5.65 20.90
CA LEU A 5 20.58 -4.76 21.50
C LEU A 5 20.16 -3.64 20.53
N LYS A 6 21.11 -3.04 19.80
CA LYS A 6 20.79 -2.04 18.75
C LYS A 6 19.98 -2.62 17.60
N THR A 7 20.29 -3.84 17.17
CA THR A 7 19.55 -4.51 16.07
C THR A 7 18.14 -4.90 16.52
N GLN A 8 17.95 -5.37 17.74
CA GLN A 8 16.64 -5.68 18.31
C GLN A 8 15.78 -4.43 18.50
N SER A 9 16.35 -3.33 19.00
CA SER A 9 15.66 -2.05 19.14
C SER A 9 15.22 -1.48 17.78
N SER A 10 16.05 -1.62 16.74
CA SER A 10 15.71 -1.19 15.38
C SER A 10 14.58 -2.02 14.78
N ALA A 11 14.58 -3.34 14.98
CA ALA A 11 13.52 -4.21 14.47
C ALA A 11 12.18 -3.96 15.18
N ALA A 12 12.17 -3.77 16.51
CA ALA A 12 10.95 -3.42 17.25
C ALA A 12 10.37 -2.09 16.80
N SER A 13 11.21 -1.06 16.63
CA SER A 13 10.80 0.23 16.07
C SER A 13 10.26 0.11 14.65
N GLY A 14 10.88 -0.73 13.81
CA GLY A 14 10.43 -0.99 12.44
C GLY A 14 9.05 -1.61 12.38
N ASN A 15 8.80 -2.64 13.19
CA ASN A 15 7.50 -3.28 13.30
C ASN A 15 6.42 -2.31 13.80
N LEU A 16 6.73 -1.51 14.83
CA LEU A 16 5.81 -0.49 15.34
C LEU A 16 5.46 0.55 14.25
N ASN A 17 6.47 1.03 13.51
CA ASN A 17 6.22 1.96 12.39
C ASN A 17 5.31 1.33 11.33
N CYS A 18 5.49 0.06 10.99
CA CYS A 18 4.63 -0.64 10.03
C CYS A 18 3.20 -0.82 10.56
N MET A 19 3.02 -1.20 11.83
CA MET A 19 1.69 -1.35 12.44
C MET A 19 0.93 -0.02 12.43
N VAL A 20 1.57 1.06 12.87
CA VAL A 20 0.96 2.41 12.89
C VAL A 20 0.68 2.88 11.46
N ALA A 21 1.58 2.63 10.51
CA ALA A 21 1.38 2.95 9.11
C ALA A 21 0.13 2.26 8.55
N VAL A 22 -0.05 0.97 8.81
CA VAL A 22 -1.22 0.20 8.35
C VAL A 22 -2.50 0.69 9.04
N GLY A 23 -2.43 1.04 10.33
CA GLY A 23 -3.56 1.66 11.03
C GLY A 23 -4.01 2.95 10.33
N PHE A 24 -3.09 3.90 10.09
CA PHE A 24 -3.40 5.13 9.35
C PHE A 24 -3.88 4.86 7.92
N PHE A 25 -3.24 3.95 7.20
CA PHE A 25 -3.64 3.56 5.85
C PHE A 25 -5.08 3.07 5.78
N SER A 26 -5.51 2.31 6.78
CA SER A 26 -6.84 1.70 6.84
C SER A 26 -7.98 2.73 6.96
N PHE A 27 -7.74 3.92 7.54
CA PHE A 27 -8.70 5.02 7.53
C PHE A 27 -9.03 5.53 6.12
N GLY A 28 -8.11 5.33 5.18
CA GLY A 28 -8.29 5.76 3.79
C GLY A 28 -9.43 5.05 3.06
N PHE A 29 -9.69 3.78 3.37
CA PHE A 29 -10.71 3.00 2.67
C PHE A 29 -12.14 3.46 2.99
N PRO A 30 -12.55 3.62 4.27
CA PRO A 30 -13.86 4.19 4.60
C PRO A 30 -14.00 5.63 4.11
N ALA A 31 -12.97 6.46 4.26
CA ALA A 31 -13.01 7.84 3.77
C ALA A 31 -13.21 7.89 2.24
N ALA A 32 -12.46 7.07 1.48
CA ALA A 32 -12.64 6.96 0.04
C ALA A 32 -14.02 6.41 -0.34
N ASN A 33 -14.56 5.45 0.45
CA ASN A 33 -15.88 4.89 0.19
C ASN A 33 -16.96 5.96 0.21
N SER A 34 -16.98 6.81 1.25
CA SER A 34 -17.94 7.90 1.35
C SER A 34 -17.72 8.98 0.28
N LEU A 35 -16.46 9.33 -0.01
CA LEU A 35 -16.15 10.33 -1.02
C LEU A 35 -16.50 9.87 -2.45
N LEU A 36 -16.34 8.58 -2.77
CA LEU A 36 -16.67 8.03 -4.08
C LEU A 36 -18.18 8.07 -4.41
N GLU A 37 -19.04 8.31 -3.43
CA GLU A 37 -20.47 8.49 -3.68
C GLU A 37 -20.76 9.76 -4.49
N THR A 38 -19.91 10.78 -4.37
CA THR A 38 -20.12 12.09 -5.03
C THR A 38 -18.95 12.50 -5.91
N TRP A 39 -17.70 12.12 -5.55
CA TRP A 39 -16.49 12.46 -6.28
C TRP A 39 -16.18 11.47 -7.39
N GLY A 40 -15.68 11.96 -8.51
CA GLY A 40 -15.12 11.10 -9.53
C GLY A 40 -13.81 10.43 -9.07
N VAL A 41 -13.56 9.21 -9.51
CA VAL A 41 -12.36 8.44 -9.12
C VAL A 41 -11.06 9.15 -9.49
N PHE A 42 -11.00 9.77 -10.67
CA PHE A 42 -9.80 10.47 -11.15
C PHE A 42 -9.57 11.79 -10.42
N SER A 43 -10.63 12.57 -10.17
CA SER A 43 -10.55 13.81 -9.41
C SER A 43 -10.17 13.57 -7.95
N LEU A 44 -10.79 12.57 -7.32
CA LEU A 44 -10.55 12.23 -5.93
C LEU A 44 -9.09 11.81 -5.69
N ILE A 45 -8.54 10.92 -6.51
CA ILE A 45 -7.16 10.45 -6.32
C ILE A 45 -6.12 11.54 -6.62
N ALA A 46 -6.38 12.39 -7.62
CA ALA A 46 -5.50 13.51 -7.95
C ALA A 46 -5.46 14.52 -6.80
N LEU A 47 -6.63 14.92 -6.27
CA LEU A 47 -6.73 15.85 -5.15
C LEU A 47 -6.11 15.27 -3.86
N ARG A 48 -6.43 14.02 -3.54
CA ARG A 48 -5.84 13.32 -2.38
C ARG A 48 -4.31 13.35 -2.43
N ASN A 49 -3.72 13.00 -3.57
CA ASN A 49 -2.28 12.91 -3.70
C ASN A 49 -1.62 14.30 -3.67
N LEU A 50 -2.28 15.32 -4.24
CA LEU A 50 -1.82 16.70 -4.15
C LEU A 50 -1.81 17.19 -2.68
N LEU A 51 -2.91 17.01 -1.95
CA LEU A 51 -3.00 17.39 -0.53
C LEU A 51 -1.99 16.61 0.33
N GLY A 52 -1.77 15.32 0.05
CA GLY A 52 -0.76 14.51 0.71
C GLY A 52 0.67 14.97 0.43
N LEU A 53 0.97 15.36 -0.82
CA LEU A 53 2.25 15.94 -1.19
C LEU A 53 2.50 17.26 -0.47
N LEU A 54 1.53 18.18 -0.48
CA LEU A 54 1.63 19.46 0.21
C LEU A 54 1.86 19.28 1.72
N PHE A 55 1.16 18.33 2.33
CA PHE A 55 1.37 17.96 3.73
C PHE A 55 2.81 17.48 3.99
N LEU A 56 3.35 16.58 3.14
CA LEU A 56 4.71 16.06 3.30
C LEU A 56 5.79 17.12 3.07
N ILE A 57 5.59 18.02 2.09
CA ILE A 57 6.48 19.17 1.84
C ILE A 57 6.45 20.10 3.06
N GLY A 58 5.26 20.45 3.56
CA GLY A 58 5.11 21.28 4.76
C GLY A 58 5.75 20.64 5.99
N LEU A 59 5.54 19.34 6.21
CA LEU A 59 6.14 18.60 7.32
C LEU A 59 7.68 18.57 7.20
N MET A 60 8.20 18.42 5.99
CA MET A 60 9.65 18.43 5.75
C MET A 60 10.24 19.83 5.97
N ALA A 61 9.60 20.87 5.45
CA ALA A 61 9.99 22.26 5.67
C ALA A 61 10.02 22.62 7.16
N PHE A 62 9.02 22.15 7.91
CA PHE A 62 8.93 22.38 9.36
C PHE A 62 10.00 21.60 10.15
N LYS A 63 10.23 20.29 9.84
CA LYS A 63 11.14 19.43 10.62
C LYS A 63 12.61 19.56 10.24
N VAL A 64 12.91 19.88 8.99
CA VAL A 64 14.29 19.85 8.44
C VAL A 64 14.73 21.21 7.93
N GLY A 65 13.77 22.09 7.62
CA GLY A 65 14.00 23.41 7.06
C GLY A 65 13.75 23.46 5.55
N VAL A 66 13.32 24.62 5.05
CA VAL A 66 12.97 24.83 3.63
C VAL A 66 14.16 24.60 2.69
N GLY A 67 15.38 24.95 3.12
CA GLY A 67 16.61 24.75 2.32
C GLY A 67 16.89 23.29 1.98
N SER A 68 16.38 22.34 2.79
CA SER A 68 16.55 20.90 2.52
C SER A 68 15.80 20.43 1.27
N LEU A 69 14.76 21.13 0.86
CA LEU A 69 13.96 20.78 -0.32
C LEU A 69 14.76 20.92 -1.62
N ASN A 70 15.68 21.90 -1.69
CA ASN A 70 16.50 22.14 -2.89
C ASN A 70 17.54 21.04 -3.14
N GLN A 71 17.87 20.26 -2.11
CA GLN A 71 18.90 19.21 -2.20
C GLN A 71 18.31 17.83 -2.52
N LEU A 72 16.99 17.74 -2.71
CA LEU A 72 16.33 16.46 -2.95
C LEU A 72 16.47 16.02 -4.41
N PRO A 73 16.66 14.70 -4.66
CA PRO A 73 16.71 14.14 -6.01
C PRO A 73 15.29 13.99 -6.59
N TRP A 74 14.63 15.11 -6.86
CA TRP A 74 13.24 15.19 -7.30
C TRP A 74 12.96 14.35 -8.55
N ILE A 75 13.85 14.42 -9.57
CA ILE A 75 13.66 13.70 -10.85
C ILE A 75 13.67 12.18 -10.63
N LYS A 76 14.66 11.67 -9.87
CA LYS A 76 14.73 10.25 -9.56
C LYS A 76 13.54 9.80 -8.69
N GLY A 77 13.17 10.62 -7.71
CA GLY A 77 12.00 10.39 -6.85
C GLY A 77 10.71 10.39 -7.66
N PHE A 78 10.58 11.32 -8.61
CA PHE A 78 9.43 11.40 -9.51
C PHE A 78 9.21 10.10 -10.26
N TRP A 79 10.20 9.53 -10.93
CA TRP A 79 10.02 8.31 -11.70
C TRP A 79 9.71 7.08 -10.84
N VAL A 80 10.36 6.93 -9.69
CA VAL A 80 10.04 5.85 -8.75
C VAL A 80 8.60 6.00 -8.23
N GLY A 81 8.21 7.23 -7.89
CA GLY A 81 6.86 7.54 -7.42
C GLY A 81 5.80 7.35 -8.49
N PHE A 82 6.07 7.79 -9.73
CA PHE A 82 5.16 7.69 -10.87
C PHE A 82 4.77 6.23 -11.17
N PHE A 83 5.76 5.36 -11.37
CA PHE A 83 5.52 3.96 -11.71
C PHE A 83 5.10 3.11 -10.51
N GLY A 84 5.73 3.28 -9.36
CA GLY A 84 5.46 2.44 -8.19
C GLY A 84 4.19 2.84 -7.44
N PHE A 85 4.09 4.11 -7.06
CA PHE A 85 3.01 4.57 -6.21
C PHE A 85 1.88 5.25 -6.98
N GLY A 86 2.19 5.95 -8.08
CA GLY A 86 1.21 6.66 -8.88
C GLY A 86 0.23 5.71 -9.55
N ILE A 87 0.75 4.80 -10.36
CA ILE A 87 -0.08 3.74 -10.99
C ILE A 87 -0.75 2.91 -9.89
N GLY A 88 0.01 2.49 -8.87
CA GLY A 88 -0.51 1.67 -7.77
C GLY A 88 -1.68 2.33 -7.03
N SER A 89 -1.61 3.62 -6.70
CA SER A 89 -2.69 4.31 -5.99
C SER A 89 -3.93 4.51 -6.84
N MET A 90 -3.75 4.79 -8.13
CA MET A 90 -4.86 4.87 -9.09
C MET A 90 -5.57 3.52 -9.18
N LEU A 91 -4.82 2.44 -9.39
CA LEU A 91 -5.39 1.09 -9.50
C LEU A 91 -6.07 0.65 -8.18
N LEU A 92 -5.53 1.02 -7.01
CA LEU A 92 -6.15 0.66 -5.74
C LEU A 92 -7.50 1.37 -5.55
N LEU A 93 -7.59 2.66 -5.87
CA LEU A 93 -8.85 3.39 -5.78
C LEU A 93 -9.85 2.90 -6.85
N LEU A 94 -9.38 2.59 -8.05
CA LEU A 94 -10.22 1.98 -9.09
C LEU A 94 -10.74 0.61 -8.65
N SER A 95 -9.89 -0.23 -8.04
CA SER A 95 -10.29 -1.49 -7.43
C SER A 95 -11.42 -1.27 -6.40
N GLN A 96 -11.25 -0.28 -5.52
CA GLN A 96 -12.25 0.05 -4.51
C GLN A 96 -13.57 0.53 -5.13
N SER A 97 -13.53 1.37 -6.16
CA SER A 97 -14.73 1.87 -6.85
C SER A 97 -15.52 0.78 -7.60
N MET A 98 -14.82 -0.30 -8.00
CA MET A 98 -15.44 -1.46 -8.67
C MET A 98 -15.90 -2.53 -7.67
N THR A 99 -15.46 -2.46 -6.42
CA THR A 99 -15.74 -3.46 -5.38
C THR A 99 -16.30 -2.79 -4.12
N ASN A 100 -15.51 -2.76 -3.05
CA ASN A 100 -15.81 -2.04 -1.82
C ASN A 100 -14.54 -1.84 -0.99
N ALA A 101 -14.66 -1.07 0.11
CA ALA A 101 -13.54 -0.72 0.99
C ALA A 101 -12.79 -1.96 1.54
N VAL A 102 -13.54 -2.99 1.98
CA VAL A 102 -12.94 -4.20 2.58
C VAL A 102 -12.22 -5.02 1.51
N THR A 103 -12.79 -5.17 0.32
CA THR A 103 -12.18 -5.92 -0.79
C THR A 103 -10.91 -5.25 -1.29
N ALA A 104 -10.88 -3.93 -1.40
CA ALA A 104 -9.65 -3.20 -1.73
C ALA A 104 -8.57 -3.37 -0.63
N ALA A 105 -8.97 -3.39 0.64
CA ALA A 105 -8.04 -3.68 1.74
C ALA A 105 -7.53 -5.13 1.72
N LEU A 106 -8.38 -6.11 1.32
CA LEU A 106 -7.95 -7.49 1.08
C LEU A 106 -6.93 -7.57 -0.06
N ALA A 107 -7.16 -6.85 -1.14
CA ALA A 107 -6.19 -6.76 -2.24
C ALA A 107 -4.85 -6.16 -1.75
N ALA A 108 -4.88 -5.10 -0.93
CA ALA A 108 -3.67 -4.55 -0.32
C ALA A 108 -2.97 -5.55 0.62
N ALA A 109 -3.72 -6.38 1.35
CA ALA A 109 -3.19 -7.42 2.23
C ALA A 109 -2.45 -8.55 1.48
N THR A 110 -2.57 -8.64 0.14
CA THR A 110 -1.81 -9.58 -0.69
C THR A 110 -0.37 -9.12 -0.96
N MET A 111 0.00 -7.90 -0.60
CA MET A 111 1.34 -7.34 -0.85
C MET A 111 2.50 -8.25 -0.42
N PRO A 112 2.43 -9.04 0.67
CA PRO A 112 3.47 -10.01 1.00
C PRO A 112 3.72 -11.05 -0.09
N ILE A 113 2.66 -11.54 -0.75
CA ILE A 113 2.78 -12.48 -1.87
C ILE A 113 3.42 -11.78 -3.06
N CYS A 114 2.99 -10.56 -3.38
CA CYS A 114 3.60 -9.74 -4.43
C CYS A 114 5.08 -9.46 -4.17
N ALA A 115 5.46 -9.22 -2.91
CA ALA A 115 6.86 -9.03 -2.52
C ALA A 115 7.70 -10.29 -2.76
N VAL A 116 7.19 -11.49 -2.43
CA VAL A 116 7.86 -12.77 -2.72
C VAL A 116 7.95 -13.00 -4.23
N ALA A 117 6.87 -12.75 -4.98
CA ALA A 117 6.89 -12.88 -6.44
C ALA A 117 7.94 -11.97 -7.09
N LEU A 118 8.09 -10.73 -6.60
CA LEU A 118 9.15 -9.82 -7.02
C LEU A 118 10.56 -10.34 -6.68
N GLU A 119 10.76 -10.94 -5.52
CA GLU A 119 12.04 -11.56 -5.15
C GLU A 119 12.36 -12.77 -6.04
N VAL A 120 11.34 -13.54 -6.44
CA VAL A 120 11.52 -14.62 -7.43
C VAL A 120 11.93 -14.05 -8.78
N ALA A 121 11.24 -13.02 -9.26
CA ALA A 121 11.49 -12.43 -10.57
C ALA A 121 12.82 -11.65 -10.65
N LEU A 122 13.18 -10.90 -9.59
CA LEU A 122 14.33 -10.00 -9.61
C LEU A 122 15.58 -10.60 -8.96
N ASP A 123 15.43 -11.48 -7.99
CA ASP A 123 16.52 -12.06 -7.21
C ASP A 123 16.73 -13.57 -7.53
N GLY A 124 15.97 -14.14 -8.49
CA GLY A 124 16.09 -15.53 -8.93
C GLY A 124 15.72 -16.59 -7.87
N LYS A 125 14.90 -16.23 -6.87
CA LYS A 125 14.40 -17.18 -5.86
C LYS A 125 13.46 -18.22 -6.54
N ARG A 126 13.46 -19.46 -6.04
CA ARG A 126 12.58 -20.50 -6.56
C ARG A 126 11.21 -20.44 -5.87
N LEU A 127 10.16 -20.64 -6.65
CA LEU A 127 8.80 -20.84 -6.14
C LEU A 127 8.73 -22.17 -5.38
N THR A 128 8.04 -22.19 -4.26
CA THR A 128 7.79 -23.40 -3.47
C THR A 128 6.33 -23.82 -3.59
N LEU A 129 6.03 -25.11 -3.39
CA LEU A 129 4.66 -25.61 -3.36
C LEU A 129 3.85 -24.88 -2.26
N ARG A 130 4.47 -24.52 -1.13
CA ARG A 130 3.85 -23.75 -0.06
C ARG A 130 3.42 -22.36 -0.53
N PHE A 131 4.22 -21.72 -1.38
CA PHE A 131 3.86 -20.44 -1.99
C PHE A 131 2.60 -20.58 -2.86
N LEU A 132 2.57 -21.59 -3.73
CA LEU A 132 1.41 -21.83 -4.61
C LEU A 132 0.13 -22.15 -3.81
N ALA A 133 0.23 -22.99 -2.78
CA ALA A 133 -0.87 -23.30 -1.90
C ALA A 133 -1.34 -22.05 -1.10
N GLY A 134 -0.41 -21.21 -0.67
CA GLY A 134 -0.71 -19.93 -0.03
C GLY A 134 -1.45 -18.97 -0.97
N VAL A 135 -1.03 -18.87 -2.22
CA VAL A 135 -1.74 -18.07 -3.25
C VAL A 135 -3.15 -18.59 -3.47
N ALA A 136 -3.35 -19.91 -3.55
CA ALA A 136 -4.68 -20.51 -3.67
C ALA A 136 -5.59 -20.14 -2.49
N LEU A 137 -5.07 -20.19 -1.25
CA LEU A 137 -5.84 -19.75 -0.06
C LEU A 137 -6.15 -18.26 -0.08
N VAL A 138 -5.26 -17.42 -0.57
CA VAL A 138 -5.52 -15.98 -0.72
C VAL A 138 -6.67 -15.74 -1.70
N VAL A 139 -6.70 -16.44 -2.83
CA VAL A 139 -7.80 -16.35 -3.78
C VAL A 139 -9.11 -16.81 -3.15
N LEU A 140 -9.11 -17.98 -2.49
CA LEU A 140 -10.29 -18.51 -1.78
C LEU A 140 -10.79 -17.55 -0.69
N GLY A 141 -9.89 -17.00 0.13
CA GLY A 141 -10.24 -16.05 1.18
C GLY A 141 -10.84 -14.76 0.62
N SER A 142 -10.30 -14.27 -0.49
CA SER A 142 -10.82 -13.08 -1.16
C SER A 142 -12.21 -13.32 -1.76
N LEU A 143 -12.43 -14.46 -2.40
CA LEU A 143 -13.74 -14.86 -2.91
C LEU A 143 -14.78 -15.03 -1.78
N THR A 144 -14.38 -15.63 -0.66
CA THR A 144 -15.24 -15.74 0.53
C THR A 144 -15.61 -14.39 1.10
N ALA A 145 -14.61 -13.51 1.27
CA ALA A 145 -14.83 -12.16 1.85
C ALA A 145 -15.72 -11.29 0.97
N SER A 146 -15.66 -11.46 -0.33
CA SER A 146 -16.46 -10.67 -1.26
C SER A 146 -17.92 -11.07 -1.32
N GLY A 147 -18.29 -12.24 -0.79
CA GLY A 147 -19.67 -12.75 -0.85
C GLY A 147 -20.15 -13.02 -2.26
N ILE A 148 -19.22 -13.14 -3.23
CA ILE A 148 -19.56 -13.17 -4.64
C ILE A 148 -20.20 -14.51 -5.01
N GLN A 149 -21.33 -14.39 -5.68
CA GLN A 149 -21.71 -15.34 -6.70
C GLN A 149 -20.68 -15.21 -7.85
N PHE A 150 -20.06 -16.32 -8.26
CA PHE A 150 -19.01 -16.42 -9.30
C PHE A 150 -19.36 -15.75 -10.65
N SER A 151 -20.52 -15.11 -10.77
CA SER A 151 -21.05 -14.45 -11.97
C SER A 151 -20.71 -12.96 -12.07
N ASP A 152 -20.18 -12.30 -11.05
CA ASP A 152 -19.87 -10.87 -11.11
C ASP A 152 -18.45 -10.62 -11.63
N PHE A 153 -18.37 -10.46 -12.97
CA PHE A 153 -17.12 -10.18 -13.67
C PHE A 153 -16.47 -8.86 -13.23
N GLN A 154 -17.25 -7.81 -12.95
CA GLN A 154 -16.71 -6.50 -12.58
C GLN A 154 -15.98 -6.57 -11.24
N PHE A 155 -16.53 -7.31 -10.29
CA PHE A 155 -15.92 -7.48 -9.00
C PHE A 155 -14.61 -8.28 -9.09
N GLY A 156 -14.59 -9.37 -9.86
CA GLY A 156 -13.38 -10.15 -10.11
C GLY A 156 -12.27 -9.31 -10.74
N LEU A 157 -12.61 -8.49 -11.73
CA LEU A 157 -11.69 -7.54 -12.35
C LEU A 157 -11.18 -6.50 -11.36
N GLY A 158 -12.06 -5.93 -10.53
CA GLY A 158 -11.68 -4.98 -9.49
C GLY A 158 -10.65 -5.56 -8.51
N PHE A 159 -10.81 -6.81 -8.08
CA PHE A 159 -9.84 -7.48 -7.22
C PHE A 159 -8.48 -7.70 -7.92
N LEU A 160 -8.49 -8.12 -9.19
CA LEU A 160 -7.26 -8.27 -9.98
C LEU A 160 -6.51 -6.94 -10.16
N ILE A 161 -7.23 -5.85 -10.39
CA ILE A 161 -6.66 -4.50 -10.43
C ILE A 161 -6.00 -4.16 -9.09
N GLY A 162 -6.63 -4.52 -7.97
CA GLY A 162 -6.06 -4.36 -6.63
C GLY A 162 -4.79 -5.19 -6.38
N LEU A 163 -4.70 -6.41 -6.94
CA LEU A 163 -3.46 -7.23 -6.91
C LEU A 163 -2.33 -6.55 -7.70
N CYS A 164 -2.63 -5.99 -8.88
CA CYS A 164 -1.65 -5.20 -9.63
C CYS A 164 -1.17 -3.99 -8.83
N ALA A 165 -2.08 -3.28 -8.16
CA ALA A 165 -1.74 -2.17 -7.27
C ALA A 165 -0.77 -2.61 -6.17
N SER A 166 -1.03 -3.74 -5.51
CA SER A 166 -0.18 -4.29 -4.45
C SER A 166 1.21 -4.67 -4.95
N SER A 167 1.31 -5.21 -6.16
CA SER A 167 2.59 -5.51 -6.80
C SER A 167 3.42 -4.25 -7.05
N LEU A 168 2.78 -3.18 -7.53
CA LEU A 168 3.41 -1.89 -7.77
C LEU A 168 3.84 -1.22 -6.47
N PHE A 169 3.02 -1.27 -5.42
CA PHE A 169 3.40 -0.77 -4.09
C PHE A 169 4.59 -1.54 -3.48
N ALA A 170 4.64 -2.87 -3.66
CA ALA A 170 5.78 -3.67 -3.22
C ALA A 170 7.06 -3.24 -3.95
N TRP A 171 6.99 -3.09 -5.27
CA TRP A 171 8.11 -2.62 -6.08
C TRP A 171 8.52 -1.19 -5.71
N GLY A 172 7.57 -0.26 -5.63
CA GLY A 172 7.80 1.15 -5.28
C GLY A 172 8.44 1.30 -3.90
N SER A 173 7.98 0.54 -2.90
CA SER A 173 8.54 0.54 -1.56
C SER A 173 9.98 0.03 -1.55
N ARG A 174 10.26 -1.08 -2.26
CA ARG A 174 11.62 -1.64 -2.42
C ARG A 174 12.53 -0.65 -3.16
N ALA A 175 12.06 -0.09 -4.28
CA ALA A 175 12.82 0.86 -5.09
C ALA A 175 13.14 2.15 -4.31
N THR A 176 12.18 2.65 -3.51
CA THR A 176 12.38 3.81 -2.64
C THR A 176 13.46 3.55 -1.59
N VAL A 177 13.39 2.42 -0.89
CA VAL A 177 14.35 2.14 0.19
C VAL A 177 15.74 1.86 -0.36
N LYS A 178 15.85 1.07 -1.45
CA LYS A 178 17.14 0.74 -2.07
C LYS A 178 17.72 1.88 -2.91
N GLY A 179 16.87 2.69 -3.53
CA GLY A 179 17.29 3.75 -4.45
C GLY A 179 17.76 5.04 -3.79
N PHE A 180 17.41 5.29 -2.53
CA PHE A 180 17.67 6.54 -1.82
C PHE A 180 18.30 6.30 -0.43
N LEU A 181 19.35 5.50 -0.37
CA LEU A 181 19.99 5.08 0.90
C LEU A 181 20.45 6.28 1.75
N GLU A 182 20.91 7.35 1.12
CA GLU A 182 21.41 8.55 1.77
C GLU A 182 20.30 9.46 2.35
N LEU A 183 19.04 9.27 1.90
CA LEU A 183 17.95 10.12 2.35
C LEU A 183 17.29 9.57 3.62
N LYS A 184 16.85 10.50 4.49
CA LYS A 184 15.98 10.17 5.62
C LYS A 184 14.59 9.71 5.11
N PRO A 185 13.84 8.87 5.86
CA PRO A 185 12.55 8.32 5.42
C PRO A 185 11.55 9.38 4.94
N LEU A 186 11.43 10.51 5.63
CA LEU A 186 10.53 11.60 5.23
C LEU A 186 10.90 12.16 3.85
N ALA A 187 12.18 12.40 3.59
CA ALA A 187 12.67 12.89 2.29
C ALA A 187 12.38 11.87 1.17
N ARG A 188 12.63 10.56 1.42
CA ARG A 188 12.30 9.48 0.47
C ARG A 188 10.82 9.50 0.10
N THR A 189 9.96 9.60 1.11
CA THR A 189 8.51 9.65 0.93
C THR A 189 8.10 10.89 0.14
N THR A 190 8.63 12.07 0.49
CA THR A 190 8.27 13.34 -0.17
C THR A 190 8.60 13.31 -1.67
N VAL A 191 9.81 12.87 -2.05
CA VAL A 191 10.20 12.84 -3.47
C VAL A 191 9.43 11.82 -4.29
N THR A 192 9.07 10.68 -3.69
CA THR A 192 8.28 9.66 -4.41
C THR A 192 6.80 10.03 -4.47
N THR A 193 6.27 10.77 -3.47
CA THR A 193 4.90 11.28 -3.52
C THR A 193 4.73 12.33 -4.61
N LEU A 194 5.78 13.09 -4.99
CA LEU A 194 5.73 13.97 -6.17
C LEU A 194 5.39 13.17 -7.45
N GLY A 195 6.07 12.05 -7.69
CA GLY A 195 5.79 11.22 -8.86
C GLY A 195 4.39 10.58 -8.81
N MET A 196 3.97 10.15 -7.62
CA MET A 196 2.63 9.64 -7.38
C MET A 196 1.56 10.70 -7.73
N THR A 197 1.75 11.94 -7.28
CA THR A 197 0.87 13.07 -7.60
C THR A 197 0.90 13.38 -9.10
N GLY A 198 2.10 13.40 -9.69
CA GLY A 198 2.28 13.68 -11.12
C GLY A 198 1.55 12.68 -12.03
N PHE A 199 1.62 11.38 -11.72
CA PHE A 199 0.87 10.36 -12.46
C PHE A 199 -0.63 10.57 -12.35
N CYS A 200 -1.16 10.75 -11.14
CA CYS A 200 -2.61 10.89 -10.95
C CYS A 200 -3.15 12.20 -11.53
N ALA A 201 -2.36 13.29 -11.47
CA ALA A 201 -2.70 14.53 -12.16
C ALA A 201 -2.70 14.37 -13.68
N PHE A 202 -1.69 13.69 -14.24
CA PHE A 202 -1.63 13.38 -15.68
C PHE A 202 -2.86 12.60 -16.15
N VAL A 203 -3.24 11.54 -15.41
CA VAL A 203 -4.44 10.75 -15.74
C VAL A 203 -5.73 11.57 -15.59
N PHE A 204 -5.84 12.38 -14.52
CA PHE A 204 -7.02 13.24 -14.30
C PHE A 204 -7.20 14.25 -15.43
N PHE A 205 -6.14 14.99 -15.80
CA PHE A 205 -6.21 15.95 -16.88
C PHE A 205 -6.46 15.29 -18.25
N GLY A 206 -5.84 14.12 -18.49
CA GLY A 206 -6.16 13.32 -19.67
C GLY A 206 -7.63 12.92 -19.72
N ALA A 207 -8.15 12.36 -18.63
CA ALA A 207 -9.56 11.99 -18.55
C ALA A 207 -10.51 13.20 -18.72
N LEU A 208 -10.11 14.36 -18.20
CA LEU A 208 -10.87 15.61 -18.35
C LEU A 208 -10.91 16.07 -19.83
N ILE A 209 -9.77 16.06 -20.53
CA ILE A 209 -9.68 16.43 -21.96
C ILE A 209 -10.53 15.50 -22.82
N PHE A 210 -10.48 14.20 -22.56
CA PHE A 210 -11.28 13.20 -23.29
C PHE A 210 -12.71 13.05 -22.78
N LYS A 211 -13.14 13.91 -21.84
CA LYS A 211 -14.49 13.89 -21.24
C LYS A 211 -14.90 12.51 -20.70
N MET A 212 -13.93 11.80 -20.11
CA MET A 212 -14.19 10.48 -19.52
C MET A 212 -15.02 10.61 -18.23
N PRO A 213 -15.87 9.62 -17.91
CA PRO A 213 -16.54 9.56 -16.62
C PRO A 213 -15.52 9.45 -15.48
N GLY A 214 -15.89 9.90 -14.28
CA GLY A 214 -15.00 9.84 -13.10
C GLY A 214 -14.11 11.07 -12.92
N THR A 215 -14.36 12.17 -13.63
CA THR A 215 -13.69 13.48 -13.47
C THR A 215 -14.55 14.47 -12.68
N ASN A 216 -15.69 14.04 -12.14
CA ASN A 216 -16.60 14.89 -11.38
C ASN A 216 -15.95 15.46 -10.13
N ILE A 217 -16.08 16.77 -9.92
CA ILE A 217 -15.69 17.49 -8.71
C ILE A 217 -16.97 18.14 -8.15
N PRO A 218 -17.58 17.58 -7.08
CA PRO A 218 -18.76 18.16 -6.48
C PRO A 218 -18.39 19.44 -5.70
N THR A 219 -19.39 20.22 -5.30
CA THR A 219 -19.20 21.24 -4.28
C THR A 219 -18.92 20.56 -2.96
N PRO A 220 -17.72 20.73 -2.35
CA PRO A 220 -17.37 20.01 -1.13
C PRO A 220 -18.26 20.44 0.04
N THR A 221 -18.72 19.48 0.81
CA THR A 221 -19.35 19.73 2.12
C THR A 221 -18.28 19.79 3.22
N ASP A 222 -18.63 20.26 4.42
CA ASP A 222 -17.71 20.24 5.58
C ASP A 222 -17.24 18.80 5.89
N ASN A 223 -18.11 17.83 5.74
CA ASN A 223 -17.77 16.42 5.92
C ASN A 223 -16.78 15.92 4.86
N ASP A 224 -16.96 16.30 3.59
CA ASP A 224 -16.02 15.96 2.52
C ASP A 224 -14.63 16.50 2.81
N PHE A 225 -14.56 17.73 3.34
CA PHE A 225 -13.28 18.34 3.69
C PHE A 225 -12.55 17.55 4.77
N ILE A 226 -13.26 17.13 5.84
CA ILE A 226 -12.68 16.28 6.89
C ILE A 226 -12.23 14.94 6.33
N LEU A 227 -13.06 14.29 5.51
CA LEU A 227 -12.73 13.00 4.90
C LEU A 227 -11.53 13.11 3.94
N LEU A 228 -11.43 14.19 3.16
CA LEU A 228 -10.27 14.48 2.30
C LEU A 228 -8.99 14.66 3.12
N LEU A 229 -9.04 15.36 4.26
CA LEU A 229 -7.88 15.48 5.14
C LEU A 229 -7.47 14.14 5.75
N ILE A 230 -8.41 13.34 6.21
CA ILE A 230 -8.13 11.98 6.70
C ILE A 230 -7.50 11.14 5.57
N TYR A 231 -8.08 11.19 4.38
CA TYR A 231 -7.61 10.41 3.24
C TYR A 231 -6.24 10.84 2.74
N ALA A 232 -5.93 12.15 2.73
CA ALA A 232 -4.68 12.70 2.24
C ALA A 232 -3.57 12.77 3.31
N TRP A 233 -3.86 13.23 4.53
CA TRP A 233 -2.83 13.47 5.53
C TRP A 233 -2.57 12.22 6.38
N CYS A 234 -3.64 11.56 6.87
CA CYS A 234 -3.48 10.36 7.68
C CYS A 234 -3.15 9.14 6.81
N ALA A 235 -4.06 8.81 5.87
CA ALA A 235 -3.95 7.56 5.12
C ALA A 235 -2.91 7.60 3.98
N LEU A 236 -2.46 8.77 3.53
CA LEU A 236 -1.32 8.89 2.62
C LEU A 236 -0.10 9.45 3.35
N GLY A 237 -0.12 10.70 3.79
CA GLY A 237 1.07 11.41 4.26
C GLY A 237 1.78 10.70 5.43
N LEU A 238 1.07 10.55 6.56
CA LEU A 238 1.62 9.92 7.77
C LEU A 238 1.86 8.41 7.55
N SER A 239 0.89 7.73 6.96
CA SER A 239 0.99 6.30 6.68
C SER A 239 2.20 5.97 5.81
N GLN A 240 2.35 6.63 4.67
CA GLN A 240 3.43 6.39 3.73
C GLN A 240 4.81 6.70 4.34
N TRP A 241 4.91 7.80 5.11
CA TRP A 241 6.16 8.14 5.81
C TRP A 241 6.56 7.08 6.82
N MET A 242 5.62 6.64 7.67
CA MET A 242 5.87 5.58 8.64
C MET A 242 6.15 4.23 7.98
N TRP A 243 5.44 3.93 6.88
CA TRP A 243 5.66 2.75 6.07
C TRP A 243 7.09 2.68 5.51
N ILE A 244 7.54 3.73 4.81
CA ILE A 244 8.90 3.78 4.23
C ILE A 244 9.97 3.73 5.33
N ARG A 245 9.70 4.31 6.50
CA ARG A 245 10.58 4.18 7.66
C ARG A 245 10.65 2.74 8.16
N GLY A 246 9.51 2.09 8.33
CA GLY A 246 9.42 0.69 8.75
C GLY A 246 10.09 -0.26 7.76
N VAL A 247 9.78 -0.14 6.47
CA VAL A 247 10.41 -0.94 5.40
C VAL A 247 11.93 -0.78 5.39
N GLY A 248 12.43 0.42 5.65
CA GLY A 248 13.86 0.68 5.77
C GLY A 248 14.53 -0.01 6.97
N GLN A 249 13.78 -0.32 8.02
CA GLN A 249 14.28 -0.94 9.26
C GLN A 249 14.15 -2.47 9.25
N VAL A 250 13.05 -3.03 8.71
CA VAL A 250 12.79 -4.48 8.77
C VAL A 250 12.78 -5.16 7.39
N GLY A 251 12.87 -4.39 6.32
CA GLY A 251 12.77 -4.89 4.95
C GLY A 251 11.33 -5.06 4.49
N ILE A 252 11.13 -5.10 3.14
CA ILE A 252 9.79 -5.15 2.54
C ILE A 252 9.04 -6.45 2.87
N GLY A 253 9.75 -7.58 2.91
CA GLY A 253 9.15 -8.88 3.22
C GLY A 253 8.51 -8.91 4.61
N VAL A 254 9.21 -8.41 5.65
CA VAL A 254 8.67 -8.36 7.03
C VAL A 254 7.62 -7.25 7.16
N ALA A 255 7.89 -6.07 6.60
CA ALA A 255 6.97 -4.94 6.65
C ALA A 255 5.59 -5.30 6.07
N SER A 256 5.56 -5.98 4.92
CA SER A 256 4.32 -6.33 4.22
C SER A 256 3.39 -7.25 5.01
N PHE A 257 3.89 -8.05 5.97
CA PHE A 257 3.02 -8.85 6.85
C PHE A 257 2.03 -8.02 7.65
N HIS A 258 2.38 -6.79 8.01
CA HIS A 258 1.49 -5.93 8.79
C HIS A 258 0.24 -5.55 8.00
N LEU A 259 0.29 -5.55 6.65
CA LEU A 259 -0.87 -5.28 5.79
C LEU A 259 -1.96 -6.36 5.87
N ILE A 260 -1.65 -7.55 6.38
CA ILE A 260 -2.65 -8.60 6.66
C ILE A 260 -3.71 -8.09 7.66
N ALA A 261 -3.34 -7.17 8.54
CA ALA A 261 -4.26 -6.57 9.50
C ALA A 261 -5.18 -5.50 8.88
N ALA A 262 -4.86 -4.98 7.68
CA ALA A 262 -5.61 -3.88 7.05
C ALA A 262 -7.11 -4.16 6.91
N PRO A 263 -7.58 -5.30 6.35
CA PRO A 263 -9.01 -5.55 6.21
C PRO A 263 -9.74 -5.58 7.57
N PHE A 264 -9.10 -6.06 8.64
CA PHE A 264 -9.68 -6.05 9.98
C PHE A 264 -9.80 -4.63 10.54
N TYR A 265 -8.77 -3.80 10.37
CA TYR A 265 -8.85 -2.39 10.73
C TYR A 265 -9.94 -1.67 9.94
N VAL A 266 -10.05 -1.93 8.62
CA VAL A 266 -11.10 -1.33 7.79
C VAL A 266 -12.48 -1.74 8.29
N MET A 267 -12.72 -3.02 8.58
CA MET A 267 -14.01 -3.49 9.11
C MET A 267 -14.35 -2.84 10.46
N LEU A 268 -13.38 -2.71 11.37
CA LEU A 268 -13.58 -2.04 12.65
C LEU A 268 -13.89 -0.55 12.48
N ILE A 269 -13.17 0.14 11.59
CA ILE A 269 -13.42 1.55 11.31
C ILE A 269 -14.80 1.72 10.65
N MET A 270 -15.16 0.88 9.69
CA MET A 270 -16.47 0.88 9.04
C MET A 270 -17.60 0.70 10.06
N LEU A 271 -17.41 -0.20 11.05
CA LEU A 271 -18.38 -0.38 12.14
C LEU A 271 -18.57 0.90 12.96
N VAL A 272 -17.49 1.65 13.25
CA VAL A 272 -17.56 2.94 13.95
C VAL A 272 -18.28 3.98 13.10
N PHE A 273 -18.17 3.94 11.78
CA PHE A 273 -18.89 4.81 10.84
C PHE A 273 -20.37 4.39 10.61
N GLY A 274 -20.86 3.39 11.35
CA GLY A 274 -22.26 2.95 11.29
C GLY A 274 -22.57 1.90 10.23
N TYR A 275 -21.55 1.38 9.54
CA TYR A 275 -21.73 0.25 8.62
C TYR A 275 -21.84 -1.07 9.39
N GLY A 276 -22.62 -2.02 8.86
CA GLY A 276 -22.82 -3.32 9.48
C GLY A 276 -21.57 -4.20 9.50
N TRP A 277 -21.43 -5.05 10.52
CA TRP A 277 -20.40 -6.09 10.58
C TRP A 277 -20.72 -7.25 9.64
N SER A 278 -19.76 -7.72 8.87
CA SER A 278 -19.90 -8.87 7.97
C SER A 278 -18.98 -10.02 8.41
N TRP A 279 -19.59 -11.08 8.94
CA TRP A 279 -18.88 -12.31 9.31
C TRP A 279 -18.22 -12.99 8.10
N LEU A 280 -18.86 -12.90 6.92
CA LEU A 280 -18.32 -13.46 5.68
C LEU A 280 -17.00 -12.79 5.29
N GLN A 281 -16.94 -11.45 5.40
CA GLN A 281 -15.71 -10.69 5.18
C GLN A 281 -14.64 -11.05 6.22
N ALA A 282 -15.00 -11.21 7.49
CA ALA A 282 -14.06 -11.57 8.55
C ALA A 282 -13.47 -12.97 8.33
N ILE A 283 -14.30 -13.97 7.99
CA ILE A 283 -13.86 -15.34 7.69
C ILE A 283 -12.94 -15.34 6.45
N GLY A 284 -13.33 -14.65 5.39
CA GLY A 284 -12.51 -14.53 4.17
C GLY A 284 -11.15 -13.85 4.45
N ALA A 285 -11.13 -12.81 5.28
CA ALA A 285 -9.90 -12.15 5.70
C ALA A 285 -9.00 -13.10 6.54
N CYS A 286 -9.57 -13.95 7.39
CA CYS A 286 -8.83 -14.97 8.14
C CYS A 286 -8.21 -16.02 7.19
N ILE A 287 -8.97 -16.52 6.22
CA ILE A 287 -8.47 -17.47 5.22
C ILE A 287 -7.31 -16.85 4.42
N LEU A 288 -7.49 -15.60 3.96
CA LEU A 288 -6.45 -14.85 3.27
C LEU A 288 -5.20 -14.71 4.14
N ALA A 289 -5.35 -14.34 5.42
CA ALA A 289 -4.23 -14.19 6.35
C ALA A 289 -3.43 -15.49 6.48
N VAL A 290 -4.10 -16.63 6.62
CA VAL A 290 -3.45 -17.96 6.66
C VAL A 290 -2.71 -18.23 5.35
N GLY A 291 -3.33 -17.94 4.21
CA GLY A 291 -2.70 -18.09 2.89
C GLY A 291 -1.41 -17.28 2.73
N VAL A 292 -1.44 -16.01 3.15
CA VAL A 292 -0.26 -15.13 3.12
C VAL A 292 0.86 -15.65 4.04
N ILE A 293 0.54 -16.05 5.27
CA ILE A 293 1.52 -16.60 6.23
C ILE A 293 2.15 -17.86 5.65
N MET A 294 1.34 -18.75 5.05
CA MET A 294 1.83 -19.97 4.43
C MET A 294 2.74 -19.70 3.23
N ALA A 295 2.36 -18.75 2.36
CA ALA A 295 3.16 -18.38 1.19
C ALA A 295 4.55 -17.83 1.54
N GLN A 296 4.67 -17.15 2.67
CA GLN A 296 5.94 -16.58 3.14
C GLN A 296 6.78 -17.53 4.00
N SER A 297 6.20 -18.62 4.50
CA SER A 297 6.90 -19.64 5.31
C SER A 297 7.83 -20.48 4.43
N GLN A 298 8.91 -19.87 3.91
CA GLN A 298 9.94 -20.60 3.16
C GLN A 298 10.90 -21.28 4.13
N PRO A 299 11.32 -22.55 3.87
CA PRO A 299 12.35 -23.19 4.69
C PRO A 299 13.64 -22.39 4.59
N LYS A 300 14.25 -22.11 5.75
CA LYS A 300 15.60 -21.55 5.79
C LYS A 300 16.53 -22.48 5.00
N ARG A 301 17.24 -21.95 4.02
CA ARG A 301 18.30 -22.67 3.32
C ARG A 301 19.36 -23.01 4.37
N ASP A 302 19.59 -24.28 4.62
CA ASP A 302 20.74 -24.74 5.39
C ASP A 302 22.01 -24.23 4.68
N SER A 303 22.72 -23.32 5.34
CA SER A 303 24.00 -22.76 4.88
C SER A 303 25.16 -23.75 5.06
N THR A 304 24.87 -25.02 5.33
CA THR A 304 25.88 -26.08 5.60
C THR A 304 26.39 -26.83 4.38
N ALA A 305 25.93 -26.48 3.15
CA ALA A 305 26.35 -27.21 1.95
C ALA A 305 27.50 -26.53 1.17
N LYS A 306 28.47 -25.91 1.82
CA LYS A 306 29.72 -25.42 1.20
C LYS A 306 30.92 -25.56 2.11
N SER A 307 31.27 -26.79 2.52
CA SER A 307 32.59 -27.06 3.09
C SER A 307 33.05 -28.51 2.93
N THR A 308 32.74 -29.14 1.78
CA THR A 308 33.38 -30.40 1.43
C THR A 308 33.65 -30.37 -0.08
N HIS A 309 34.76 -29.76 -0.49
CA HIS A 309 35.55 -30.06 -1.66
C HIS A 309 36.67 -29.01 -1.77
N SER A 310 37.79 -29.31 -1.11
CA SER A 310 39.13 -28.95 -1.59
C SER A 310 40.01 -30.15 -1.28
N PRO A 311 40.63 -30.77 -2.30
CA PRO A 311 41.78 -31.62 -2.05
C PRO A 311 43.01 -30.79 -1.73
#